data_f81fc241c3638632a3a3329801c120a9
#
_entry.id   f81fc241c3638632a3a3329801c120a9
#
_cell.length_a   1.000
_cell.length_b   1.000
_cell.length_c   1.000
_cell.angle_alpha   90.00
_cell.angle_beta   90.00
_cell.angle_gamma   90.00
#
_symmetry.space_group_name_H-M   'P 1'
#
loop_
_entity.id
_entity.type
_entity.pdbx_description
1 polymer ?
#
loop_
_entity_poly.entity_id
_entity_poly.type
_entity_poly.pdbx_seq_one_letter_code
_entity_poly.pdbx_strand_id
1 'polypeptide(L)'
;MTLAQHDKRNTVIRSLPWLAGLALLAIAAWYFTRPAPLRVQLVKAERGVVEATVNNTRAGTVKACRRAKLAAPVGGQIEHLLVKKGQRVKSGQVLLELWDKDLQAQERLAQEQLATAQTQELQACVQADLADKEAERAQQLREKGFISAEGLDQKISAAKVNRAGCEVARSQIEQSKSRIAVSRAGLQRMVLRAPFDGIVADISGELGEYATPSPPGIPTLPAIDLIDDSCMFVSAPIDEVDAANVKVGQVARITLDAVKGKTFAGKVKRIAPYVLELEKQARTVEVEVEFAEAPNDENLLVGYSADVEIVHDSHANVLRIPTQTLLEGKKVLLYRADGLLEERAVTTGLANWEHTEITSGLNEGDQIVLSLDRAGVKAGARVVPEESKPAK
;
A
#
# COMPACT_ATOMS: atom_id res chain seq x y z
N MET A 1 112.17 -23.73 -42.95
CA MET A 1 111.43 -23.27 -44.10
C MET A 1 110.02 -22.89 -43.57
N THR A 2 109.87 -21.69 -43.14
CA THR A 2 109.15 -20.54 -43.71
C THR A 2 107.67 -20.75 -43.89
N LEU A 3 106.93 -20.13 -42.94
CA LEU A 3 105.96 -19.05 -43.07
C LEU A 3 104.54 -19.42 -43.51
N ALA A 4 103.60 -19.21 -42.63
CA ALA A 4 102.48 -18.23 -42.83
C ALA A 4 101.59 -18.09 -41.57
N GLN A 5 101.99 -17.13 -40.73
CA GLN A 5 101.04 -16.47 -39.81
C GLN A 5 100.64 -15.14 -40.49
N HIS A 6 99.46 -15.04 -40.99
CA HIS A 6 98.75 -13.79 -41.11
C HIS A 6 97.26 -14.01 -41.45
N ASP A 7 96.44 -13.24 -40.74
CA ASP A 7 95.06 -12.82 -41.09
C ASP A 7 93.92 -13.42 -40.32
N LYS A 8 93.93 -13.22 -38.98
CA LYS A 8 92.72 -13.39 -38.14
C LYS A 8 92.27 -12.08 -37.51
N ARG A 9 92.92 -10.95 -37.74
CA ARG A 9 92.61 -9.69 -37.03
C ARG A 9 91.67 -8.73 -37.80
N ASN A 10 91.43 -8.92 -39.08
CA ASN A 10 90.64 -8.04 -39.93
C ASN A 10 89.20 -8.49 -40.09
N THR A 11 88.83 -9.75 -39.79
CA THR A 11 87.48 -10.28 -39.87
C THR A 11 86.61 -9.87 -38.64
N VAL A 12 87.24 -9.68 -37.47
CA VAL A 12 86.54 -9.28 -36.25
C VAL A 12 86.11 -7.78 -36.27
N ILE A 13 86.91 -6.93 -36.91
CA ILE A 13 86.62 -5.47 -37.01
C ILE A 13 85.49 -5.21 -38.03
N ARG A 14 85.32 -6.05 -39.05
CA ARG A 14 84.30 -5.91 -40.10
C ARG A 14 82.89 -6.42 -39.66
N SER A 15 82.83 -7.25 -38.63
CA SER A 15 81.59 -7.77 -38.07
C SER A 15 80.98 -6.92 -36.89
N LEU A 16 81.79 -6.02 -36.30
CA LEU A 16 81.38 -5.15 -35.18
C LEU A 16 80.19 -4.24 -35.51
N PRO A 17 80.14 -3.54 -36.69
CA PRO A 17 78.93 -2.74 -37.01
C PRO A 17 77.66 -3.55 -37.26
N TRP A 18 77.79 -4.79 -37.76
CA TRP A 18 76.67 -5.69 -37.94
C TRP A 18 76.12 -6.21 -36.62
N LEU A 19 76.93 -6.54 -35.64
CA LEU A 19 76.56 -6.90 -34.29
C LEU A 19 75.93 -5.72 -33.53
N ALA A 20 76.42 -4.53 -33.68
CA ALA A 20 75.85 -3.30 -33.15
C ALA A 20 74.48 -3.00 -33.78
N GLY A 21 74.33 -3.21 -35.09
CA GLY A 21 73.03 -3.11 -35.77
C GLY A 21 72.00 -4.14 -35.32
N LEU A 22 72.38 -5.40 -35.12
CA LEU A 22 71.57 -6.46 -34.60
C LEU A 22 71.16 -6.19 -33.15
N ALA A 23 72.08 -5.69 -32.31
CA ALA A 23 71.79 -5.29 -30.94
C ALA A 23 70.78 -4.11 -30.85
N LEU A 24 70.96 -3.12 -31.73
CA LEU A 24 70.04 -1.98 -31.87
C LEU A 24 68.64 -2.45 -32.35
N LEU A 25 68.60 -3.34 -33.34
CA LEU A 25 67.34 -3.95 -33.80
C LEU A 25 66.68 -4.79 -32.72
N ALA A 26 67.44 -5.56 -31.96
CA ALA A 26 66.89 -6.35 -30.80
C ALA A 26 66.37 -5.45 -29.68
N ILE A 27 67.11 -4.32 -29.40
CA ILE A 27 66.63 -3.33 -28.42
C ILE A 27 65.40 -2.59 -28.94
N ALA A 28 65.35 -2.22 -30.21
CA ALA A 28 64.18 -1.62 -30.82
C ALA A 28 62.99 -2.60 -30.84
N ALA A 29 63.22 -3.82 -31.28
CA ALA A 29 62.17 -4.86 -31.24
C ALA A 29 61.65 -5.09 -29.78
N TRP A 30 62.55 -5.16 -28.81
CA TRP A 30 62.16 -5.27 -27.39
C TRP A 30 61.41 -4.03 -26.88
N TYR A 31 61.77 -2.82 -27.35
CA TYR A 31 61.08 -1.58 -27.02
C TYR A 31 59.67 -1.50 -27.62
N PHE A 32 59.54 -1.89 -28.91
CA PHE A 32 58.24 -1.88 -29.63
C PHE A 32 57.36 -3.06 -29.33
N THR A 33 57.90 -4.19 -28.84
CA THR A 33 57.12 -5.37 -28.43
C THR A 33 56.72 -5.36 -26.95
N ARG A 34 57.09 -4.32 -26.19
CA ARG A 34 56.59 -4.16 -24.82
C ARG A 34 55.09 -4.00 -24.86
N PRO A 35 54.32 -4.90 -24.22
CA PRO A 35 52.88 -4.74 -24.16
C PRO A 35 52.56 -3.38 -23.48
N ALA A 36 51.69 -2.61 -24.10
CA ALA A 36 51.24 -1.34 -23.53
C ALA A 36 50.71 -1.61 -22.12
N PRO A 37 51.02 -0.77 -21.12
CA PRO A 37 50.54 -0.97 -19.77
C PRO A 37 49.00 -0.96 -19.77
N LEU A 38 48.44 -1.98 -19.20
CA LEU A 38 46.98 -2.12 -19.01
C LEU A 38 46.50 -0.96 -18.15
N ARG A 39 45.58 -0.14 -18.68
CA ARG A 39 44.92 0.92 -17.90
C ARG A 39 43.72 0.34 -17.15
N VAL A 40 43.62 0.61 -15.87
CA VAL A 40 42.54 0.14 -15.02
C VAL A 40 41.94 1.29 -14.22
N GLN A 41 40.63 1.22 -13.99
CA GLN A 41 39.97 2.13 -13.08
C GLN A 41 40.14 1.57 -11.66
N LEU A 42 40.52 2.46 -10.75
CA LEU A 42 40.74 2.14 -9.35
C LEU A 42 39.68 2.84 -8.50
N VAL A 43 39.23 2.15 -7.48
CA VAL A 43 38.37 2.70 -6.45
C VAL A 43 39.01 2.44 -5.10
N LYS A 44 38.82 3.34 -4.14
CA LYS A 44 39.33 3.20 -2.78
C LYS A 44 38.30 2.49 -1.92
N ALA A 45 38.75 1.58 -1.06
CA ALA A 45 37.96 1.07 0.03
C ALA A 45 37.72 2.21 1.03
N GLU A 46 36.46 2.51 1.31
CA GLU A 46 36.06 3.63 2.17
C GLU A 46 35.06 3.17 3.23
N ARG A 47 34.94 3.95 4.32
CA ARG A 47 33.87 3.71 5.29
C ARG A 47 32.59 4.37 4.86
N GLY A 48 31.49 3.63 5.02
CA GLY A 48 30.17 4.14 4.66
C GLY A 48 29.06 3.25 5.22
N VAL A 49 27.86 3.52 4.77
CA VAL A 49 26.69 2.70 5.09
C VAL A 49 26.54 1.61 4.04
N VAL A 50 26.28 0.39 4.46
CA VAL A 50 25.84 -0.71 3.58
C VAL A 50 24.47 -1.16 4.08
N GLU A 51 23.50 -1.17 3.21
CA GLU A 51 22.12 -1.55 3.51
C GLU A 51 21.76 -2.78 2.69
N ALA A 52 21.15 -3.76 3.31
CA ALA A 52 20.49 -4.83 2.59
C ALA A 52 19.03 -4.43 2.38
N THR A 53 18.61 -4.46 1.13
CA THR A 53 17.29 -4.00 0.72
C THR A 53 16.52 -5.10 0.00
N VAL A 54 15.21 -5.07 0.16
CA VAL A 54 14.25 -5.90 -0.57
C VAL A 54 13.42 -4.98 -1.44
N ASN A 55 13.35 -5.30 -2.72
CA ASN A 55 12.58 -4.54 -3.69
C ASN A 55 11.33 -5.31 -4.12
N ASN A 56 10.29 -4.60 -4.53
CA ASN A 56 9.13 -5.23 -5.13
C ASN A 56 9.49 -5.88 -6.47
N THR A 57 8.92 -7.05 -6.73
CA THR A 57 9.15 -7.82 -7.97
C THR A 57 8.38 -7.29 -9.17
N ARG A 58 7.31 -6.57 -8.92
CA ARG A 58 6.46 -5.88 -9.89
C ARG A 58 6.06 -4.54 -9.32
N ALA A 59 5.75 -3.59 -10.21
CA ALA A 59 5.26 -2.29 -9.78
C ALA A 59 4.13 -2.43 -8.74
N GLY A 60 4.33 -1.82 -7.59
CA GLY A 60 3.32 -1.64 -6.58
C GLY A 60 2.28 -0.63 -7.05
N THR A 61 1.24 -0.45 -6.27
CA THR A 61 0.16 0.48 -6.59
C THR A 61 -0.17 1.34 -5.39
N VAL A 62 -0.30 2.65 -5.61
CA VAL A 62 -0.82 3.58 -4.61
C VAL A 62 -2.29 3.30 -4.38
N LYS A 63 -2.66 3.01 -3.14
CA LYS A 63 -4.04 2.74 -2.71
C LYS A 63 -4.47 3.77 -1.65
N ALA A 64 -5.76 4.11 -1.65
CA ALA A 64 -6.36 4.86 -0.56
C ALA A 64 -6.58 3.96 0.66
N CYS A 65 -6.47 4.52 1.86
CA CYS A 65 -6.76 3.79 3.10
C CYS A 65 -8.21 3.31 3.16
N ARG A 66 -9.13 4.09 2.59
CA ARG A 66 -10.54 3.74 2.48
C ARG A 66 -11.03 4.00 1.05
N ARG A 67 -11.65 2.99 0.47
CA ARG A 67 -12.37 3.09 -0.80
C ARG A 67 -13.66 2.31 -0.65
N ALA A 68 -14.77 2.92 -0.99
CA ALA A 68 -16.08 2.31 -0.92
C ALA A 68 -16.75 2.35 -2.29
N LYS A 69 -17.00 1.16 -2.83
CA LYS A 69 -17.82 0.96 -4.01
C LYS A 69 -19.28 0.83 -3.56
N LEU A 70 -19.98 1.96 -3.54
CA LEU A 70 -21.33 2.09 -2.99
C LEU A 70 -22.36 1.63 -4.02
N ALA A 71 -23.10 0.58 -3.71
CA ALA A 71 -24.29 0.17 -4.46
C ALA A 71 -25.54 0.77 -3.79
N ALA A 72 -26.61 0.90 -4.57
CA ALA A 72 -27.90 1.28 -4.01
C ALA A 72 -28.38 0.21 -2.99
N PRO A 73 -28.85 0.60 -1.81
CA PRO A 73 -29.29 -0.35 -0.79
C PRO A 73 -30.51 -1.18 -1.24
N VAL A 74 -31.33 -0.62 -2.14
CA VAL A 74 -32.50 -1.24 -2.78
C VAL A 74 -32.52 -0.87 -4.26
N GLY A 75 -33.21 -1.66 -5.08
CA GLY A 75 -33.44 -1.32 -6.48
C GLY A 75 -34.46 -0.19 -6.62
N GLY A 76 -34.15 0.77 -7.50
CA GLY A 76 -35.05 1.89 -7.79
C GLY A 76 -34.52 2.79 -8.88
N GLN A 77 -35.40 3.62 -9.45
CA GLN A 77 -35.02 4.62 -10.43
C GLN A 77 -34.32 5.81 -9.74
N ILE A 78 -33.23 6.30 -10.29
CA ILE A 78 -32.51 7.48 -9.78
C ILE A 78 -33.35 8.71 -10.06
N GLU A 79 -33.91 9.34 -9.01
CA GLU A 79 -34.69 10.57 -9.10
C GLU A 79 -33.76 11.80 -9.05
N HIS A 80 -32.76 11.78 -8.17
CA HIS A 80 -31.79 12.87 -8.04
C HIS A 80 -30.35 12.34 -7.89
N LEU A 81 -29.45 12.91 -8.67
CA LEU A 81 -28.00 12.73 -8.55
C LEU A 81 -27.40 14.05 -8.07
N LEU A 82 -26.97 14.11 -6.80
CA LEU A 82 -26.60 15.33 -6.11
C LEU A 82 -25.09 15.62 -6.13
N VAL A 83 -24.31 14.74 -6.77
CA VAL A 83 -22.85 14.83 -6.83
C VAL A 83 -22.34 14.59 -8.25
N LYS A 84 -21.09 15.03 -8.49
CA LYS A 84 -20.38 14.86 -9.77
C LYS A 84 -19.07 14.12 -9.56
N LYS A 85 -18.57 13.46 -10.62
CA LYS A 85 -17.22 12.88 -10.62
C LYS A 85 -16.17 13.95 -10.27
N GLY A 86 -15.22 13.62 -9.40
CA GLY A 86 -14.20 14.53 -8.87
C GLY A 86 -14.67 15.46 -7.75
N GLN A 87 -15.94 15.43 -7.36
CA GLN A 87 -16.46 16.28 -6.29
C GLN A 87 -16.06 15.73 -4.91
N ARG A 88 -15.62 16.62 -4.01
CA ARG A 88 -15.37 16.32 -2.60
C ARG A 88 -16.68 16.29 -1.83
N VAL A 89 -16.88 15.26 -1.02
CA VAL A 89 -18.08 15.05 -0.20
C VAL A 89 -17.71 14.79 1.26
N LYS A 90 -18.67 15.08 2.16
CA LYS A 90 -18.54 14.82 3.61
C LYS A 90 -19.31 13.58 4.02
N SER A 91 -18.89 12.96 5.10
CA SER A 91 -19.61 11.84 5.73
C SER A 91 -21.08 12.23 6.02
N GLY A 92 -22.01 11.34 5.68
CA GLY A 92 -23.45 11.58 5.80
C GLY A 92 -24.07 12.39 4.67
N GLN A 93 -23.29 13.03 3.80
CA GLN A 93 -23.80 13.79 2.65
C GLN A 93 -24.58 12.87 1.72
N VAL A 94 -25.74 13.35 1.24
CA VAL A 94 -26.55 12.64 0.25
C VAL A 94 -25.84 12.67 -1.10
N LEU A 95 -25.70 11.50 -1.72
CA LEU A 95 -25.03 11.32 -3.00
C LEU A 95 -26.05 11.15 -4.13
N LEU A 96 -27.05 10.29 -3.93
CA LEU A 96 -28.15 10.07 -4.83
C LEU A 96 -29.42 9.74 -4.05
N GLU A 97 -30.58 10.02 -4.68
CA GLU A 97 -31.90 9.68 -4.16
C GLU A 97 -32.65 8.87 -5.22
N LEU A 98 -33.25 7.79 -4.77
CA LEU A 98 -34.11 6.95 -5.58
C LEU A 98 -35.55 7.45 -5.49
N TRP A 99 -36.36 7.16 -6.52
CA TRP A 99 -37.78 7.47 -6.52
C TRP A 99 -38.49 6.76 -5.37
N ASP A 100 -39.20 7.51 -4.54
CA ASP A 100 -39.72 7.04 -3.24
C ASP A 100 -41.19 7.47 -2.98
N LYS A 101 -41.89 8.00 -3.97
CA LYS A 101 -43.23 8.57 -3.79
C LYS A 101 -44.27 7.59 -3.21
N ASP A 102 -44.16 6.31 -3.57
CA ASP A 102 -45.00 5.23 -3.02
C ASP A 102 -44.71 5.01 -1.53
N LEU A 103 -43.44 5.00 -1.10
CA LEU A 103 -43.04 4.86 0.31
C LEU A 103 -43.42 6.08 1.14
N GLN A 104 -43.35 7.29 0.58
CA GLN A 104 -43.83 8.51 1.22
C GLN A 104 -45.35 8.45 1.45
N ALA A 105 -46.11 7.91 0.47
CA ALA A 105 -47.55 7.70 0.63
C ALA A 105 -47.84 6.65 1.70
N GLN A 106 -47.07 5.58 1.81
CA GLN A 106 -47.21 4.57 2.85
C GLN A 106 -46.90 5.13 4.24
N GLU A 107 -45.85 5.99 4.39
CA GLU A 107 -45.59 6.65 5.67
C GLU A 107 -46.74 7.55 6.08
N ARG A 108 -47.30 8.36 5.20
CA ARG A 108 -48.47 9.21 5.48
C ARG A 108 -49.65 8.37 5.94
N LEU A 109 -49.96 7.27 5.25
CA LEU A 109 -51.04 6.36 5.66
C LEU A 109 -50.81 5.81 7.08
N ALA A 110 -49.58 5.41 7.41
CA ALA A 110 -49.24 4.93 8.77
C ALA A 110 -49.37 6.05 9.83
N GLN A 111 -49.09 7.31 9.51
CA GLN A 111 -49.28 8.46 10.38
C GLN A 111 -50.78 8.72 10.65
N GLU A 112 -51.63 8.63 9.62
CA GLU A 112 -53.07 8.76 9.77
C GLU A 112 -53.69 7.62 10.61
N GLN A 113 -53.17 6.38 10.47
CA GLN A 113 -53.55 5.24 11.30
C GLN A 113 -53.18 5.50 12.78
N LEU A 114 -52.03 6.10 13.07
CA LEU A 114 -51.66 6.50 14.43
C LEU A 114 -52.63 7.54 15.00
N ALA A 115 -52.99 8.57 14.25
CA ALA A 115 -53.96 9.59 14.66
C ALA A 115 -55.32 8.96 14.97
N THR A 116 -55.77 8.00 14.17
CA THR A 116 -57.00 7.25 14.42
C THR A 116 -56.90 6.42 15.71
N ALA A 117 -55.79 5.71 15.93
CA ALA A 117 -55.59 4.91 17.14
C ALA A 117 -55.54 5.78 18.41
N GLN A 118 -54.98 6.97 18.34
CA GLN A 118 -54.97 7.95 19.44
C GLN A 118 -56.38 8.43 19.80
N THR A 119 -57.23 8.65 18.81
CA THR A 119 -58.64 9.02 19.05
C THR A 119 -59.41 7.89 19.67
N GLN A 120 -59.18 6.64 19.22
CA GLN A 120 -59.79 5.45 19.80
C GLN A 120 -59.35 5.20 21.24
N GLU A 121 -58.07 5.42 21.54
CA GLU A 121 -57.54 5.32 22.90
C GLU A 121 -58.23 6.34 23.83
N LEU A 122 -58.32 7.59 23.39
CA LEU A 122 -58.99 8.64 24.19
C LEU A 122 -60.44 8.21 24.51
N GLN A 123 -61.20 7.73 23.50
CA GLN A 123 -62.54 7.25 23.69
C GLN A 123 -62.63 6.08 24.70
N ALA A 124 -61.79 5.08 24.52
CA ALA A 124 -61.80 3.88 25.41
C ALA A 124 -61.41 4.21 26.84
N CYS A 125 -60.42 5.09 27.02
CA CYS A 125 -59.93 5.49 28.35
C CYS A 125 -60.96 6.39 29.08
N VAL A 126 -61.65 7.28 28.38
CA VAL A 126 -62.77 8.07 28.96
C VAL A 126 -63.93 7.12 29.43
N GLN A 127 -64.23 6.08 28.65
CA GLN A 127 -65.23 5.08 29.05
C GLN A 127 -64.73 4.29 30.28
N ALA A 128 -63.48 3.93 30.36
CA ALA A 128 -62.88 3.28 31.52
C ALA A 128 -62.97 4.16 32.79
N ASP A 129 -62.59 5.42 32.67
CA ASP A 129 -62.68 6.38 33.79
C ASP A 129 -64.12 6.58 34.28
N LEU A 130 -65.14 6.58 33.39
CA LEU A 130 -66.52 6.66 33.74
C LEU A 130 -66.97 5.39 34.52
N ALA A 131 -66.58 4.23 34.00
CA ALA A 131 -66.95 2.94 34.66
C ALA A 131 -66.27 2.79 36.03
N ASP A 132 -65.06 3.23 36.21
CA ASP A 132 -64.36 3.27 37.49
C ASP A 132 -65.10 4.16 38.51
N LYS A 133 -65.48 5.37 38.12
CA LYS A 133 -66.26 6.28 38.97
C LYS A 133 -67.64 5.72 39.31
N GLU A 134 -68.29 4.93 38.43
CA GLU A 134 -69.50 4.25 38.71
C GLU A 134 -69.34 3.08 39.73
N ALA A 135 -68.24 2.34 39.58
CA ALA A 135 -67.91 1.25 40.54
C ALA A 135 -67.61 1.81 41.94
N GLU A 136 -66.82 2.92 42.03
CA GLU A 136 -66.57 3.60 43.31
C GLU A 136 -67.85 4.09 43.98
N ARG A 137 -68.77 4.70 43.24
CA ARG A 137 -70.07 5.15 43.75
C ARG A 137 -70.91 3.94 44.22
N ALA A 138 -70.91 2.88 43.44
CA ALA A 138 -71.63 1.64 43.82
C ALA A 138 -71.07 1.03 45.09
N GLN A 139 -69.80 1.05 45.32
CA GLN A 139 -69.16 0.59 46.56
C GLN A 139 -69.58 1.42 47.76
N GLN A 140 -69.59 2.76 47.66
CA GLN A 140 -70.12 3.65 48.75
C GLN A 140 -71.58 3.42 49.05
N LEU A 141 -72.46 3.15 48.05
CA LEU A 141 -73.83 2.86 48.21
C LEU A 141 -74.06 1.46 48.88
N ARG A 142 -73.19 0.51 48.61
CA ARG A 142 -73.22 -0.83 49.23
C ARG A 142 -72.84 -0.75 50.68
N GLU A 143 -71.92 0.04 51.12
CA GLU A 143 -71.57 0.31 52.51
C GLU A 143 -72.78 0.85 53.31
N LYS A 144 -73.59 1.65 52.63
CA LYS A 144 -74.83 2.24 53.21
C LYS A 144 -76.06 1.34 53.06
N GLY A 145 -75.94 0.14 52.47
CA GLY A 145 -77.01 -0.81 52.29
C GLY A 145 -77.99 -0.55 51.14
N PHE A 146 -77.67 0.40 50.20
CA PHE A 146 -78.63 0.80 49.17
C PHE A 146 -78.52 -0.01 47.87
N ILE A 147 -77.52 -0.91 47.70
CA ILE A 147 -77.33 -1.74 46.50
C ILE A 147 -77.05 -3.20 46.92
N SER A 148 -77.44 -4.20 46.08
CA SER A 148 -77.16 -5.61 46.30
C SER A 148 -75.67 -5.94 46.04
N ALA A 149 -75.16 -7.05 46.55
CA ALA A 149 -73.79 -7.53 46.27
C ALA A 149 -73.63 -7.81 44.78
N GLU A 150 -74.60 -8.43 44.14
CA GLU A 150 -74.60 -8.67 42.68
C GLU A 150 -74.52 -7.37 41.87
N GLY A 151 -75.25 -6.32 42.27
CA GLY A 151 -75.18 -4.99 41.58
C GLY A 151 -73.83 -4.35 41.73
N LEU A 152 -73.10 -4.49 42.82
CA LEU A 152 -71.74 -4.03 43.01
C LEU A 152 -70.78 -4.85 42.13
N ASP A 153 -70.90 -6.18 42.15
CA ASP A 153 -70.02 -7.06 41.36
C ASP A 153 -70.12 -6.80 39.85
N GLN A 154 -71.32 -6.46 39.35
CA GLN A 154 -71.56 -6.06 37.95
C GLN A 154 -70.82 -4.77 37.63
N LYS A 155 -70.83 -3.74 38.50
CA LYS A 155 -70.18 -2.47 38.27
C LYS A 155 -68.63 -2.63 38.30
N ILE A 156 -68.13 -3.41 39.27
CA ILE A 156 -66.67 -3.70 39.33
C ILE A 156 -66.23 -4.49 38.07
N SER A 157 -66.98 -5.45 37.63
CA SER A 157 -66.66 -6.24 36.42
C SER A 157 -66.68 -5.36 35.17
N ALA A 158 -67.67 -4.45 35.03
CA ALA A 158 -67.71 -3.48 33.92
C ALA A 158 -66.52 -2.53 33.92
N ALA A 159 -66.10 -2.02 35.10
CA ALA A 159 -64.92 -1.20 35.23
C ALA A 159 -63.63 -1.92 34.77
N LYS A 160 -63.51 -3.20 35.22
CA LYS A 160 -62.32 -4.03 34.77
C LYS A 160 -62.30 -4.25 33.25
N VAL A 161 -63.42 -4.51 32.61
CA VAL A 161 -63.58 -4.73 31.17
C VAL A 161 -63.21 -3.44 30.42
N ASN A 162 -63.76 -2.28 30.83
CA ASN A 162 -63.47 -1.00 30.18
C ASN A 162 -61.97 -0.59 30.33
N ARG A 163 -61.38 -0.85 31.51
CA ARG A 163 -59.94 -0.60 31.73
C ARG A 163 -59.08 -1.48 30.82
N ALA A 164 -59.40 -2.77 30.66
CA ALA A 164 -58.75 -3.65 29.71
C ALA A 164 -58.90 -3.14 28.26
N GLY A 165 -60.06 -2.59 27.91
CA GLY A 165 -60.28 -1.92 26.61
C GLY A 165 -59.39 -0.71 26.38
N CYS A 166 -59.18 0.14 27.41
CA CYS A 166 -58.22 1.25 27.34
C CYS A 166 -56.79 0.74 27.11
N GLU A 167 -56.35 -0.31 27.81
CA GLU A 167 -55.01 -0.88 27.63
C GLU A 167 -54.81 -1.50 26.22
N VAL A 168 -55.85 -2.13 25.67
CA VAL A 168 -55.82 -2.63 24.27
C VAL A 168 -55.66 -1.45 23.31
N ALA A 169 -56.41 -0.36 23.50
CA ALA A 169 -56.27 0.83 22.63
C ALA A 169 -54.88 1.50 22.74
N ARG A 170 -54.28 1.53 23.92
CA ARG A 170 -52.89 1.96 24.12
C ARG A 170 -51.90 1.07 23.35
N SER A 171 -52.09 -0.23 23.43
CA SER A 171 -51.26 -1.19 22.67
C SER A 171 -51.38 -0.97 21.17
N GLN A 172 -52.54 -0.58 20.66
CA GLN A 172 -52.77 -0.23 19.24
C GLN A 172 -51.99 1.01 18.81
N ILE A 173 -51.78 2.01 19.69
CA ILE A 173 -50.93 3.16 19.43
C ILE A 173 -49.48 2.71 19.22
N GLU A 174 -48.94 1.86 20.11
CA GLU A 174 -47.57 1.35 20.00
C GLU A 174 -47.36 0.54 18.70
N GLN A 175 -48.36 -0.27 18.32
CA GLN A 175 -48.33 -0.97 17.03
C GLN A 175 -48.29 0.01 15.83
N SER A 176 -49.08 1.09 15.88
CA SER A 176 -49.11 2.11 14.83
C SER A 176 -47.78 2.88 14.75
N LYS A 177 -47.14 3.20 15.89
CA LYS A 177 -45.79 3.78 15.95
C LYS A 177 -44.75 2.86 15.29
N SER A 178 -44.84 1.57 15.56
CA SER A 178 -43.95 0.57 14.95
C SER A 178 -44.09 0.52 13.41
N ARG A 179 -45.33 0.65 12.90
CA ARG A 179 -45.56 0.74 11.45
C ARG A 179 -44.92 1.97 10.82
N ILE A 180 -45.01 3.13 11.48
CA ILE A 180 -44.32 4.35 11.03
C ILE A 180 -42.80 4.12 10.99
N ALA A 181 -42.22 3.49 12.03
CA ALA A 181 -40.81 3.18 12.07
C ALA A 181 -40.35 2.30 10.89
N VAL A 182 -41.16 1.28 10.54
CA VAL A 182 -40.91 0.42 9.37
C VAL A 182 -40.94 1.23 8.05
N SER A 183 -41.96 2.09 7.86
CA SER A 183 -42.06 2.92 6.65
C SER A 183 -40.89 3.90 6.53
N ARG A 184 -40.45 4.53 7.62
CA ARG A 184 -39.27 5.41 7.67
C ARG A 184 -38.00 4.67 7.34
N ALA A 185 -37.79 3.47 7.87
CA ALA A 185 -36.65 2.64 7.52
C ALA A 185 -36.62 2.26 6.04
N GLY A 186 -37.79 2.10 5.42
CA GLY A 186 -37.91 1.96 3.95
C GLY A 186 -37.42 3.18 3.20
N LEU A 187 -37.89 4.37 3.58
CA LEU A 187 -37.47 5.64 2.98
C LEU A 187 -35.97 5.93 3.15
N GLN A 188 -35.40 5.61 4.31
CA GLN A 188 -33.96 5.78 4.53
C GLN A 188 -33.10 4.97 3.56
N ARG A 189 -33.59 3.83 3.07
CA ARG A 189 -32.89 3.01 2.07
C ARG A 189 -32.95 3.58 0.66
N MET A 190 -33.87 4.54 0.40
CA MET A 190 -33.96 5.21 -0.90
C MET A 190 -32.88 6.28 -1.09
N VAL A 191 -32.12 6.60 -0.05
CA VAL A 191 -31.09 7.64 -0.06
C VAL A 191 -29.71 7.01 0.14
N LEU A 192 -28.82 7.18 -0.82
CA LEU A 192 -27.42 6.76 -0.69
C LEU A 192 -26.60 7.91 -0.11
N ARG A 193 -25.88 7.64 0.97
CA ARG A 193 -25.04 8.63 1.68
C ARG A 193 -23.58 8.21 1.70
N ALA A 194 -22.68 9.21 1.75
CA ALA A 194 -21.26 8.99 1.91
C ALA A 194 -20.96 8.40 3.30
N PRO A 195 -20.24 7.27 3.42
CA PRO A 195 -19.88 6.69 4.70
C PRO A 195 -18.69 7.39 5.39
N PHE A 196 -17.90 8.17 4.64
CA PHE A 196 -16.76 8.94 5.10
C PHE A 196 -16.51 10.14 4.19
N ASP A 197 -15.64 11.06 4.63
CA ASP A 197 -15.18 12.19 3.82
C ASP A 197 -14.25 11.70 2.71
N GLY A 198 -14.45 12.22 1.48
CA GLY A 198 -13.62 11.76 0.35
C GLY A 198 -13.99 12.44 -0.96
N ILE A 199 -13.46 11.88 -2.05
CA ILE A 199 -13.71 12.32 -3.41
C ILE A 199 -14.50 11.24 -4.17
N VAL A 200 -15.51 11.66 -4.90
CA VAL A 200 -16.27 10.79 -5.83
C VAL A 200 -15.38 10.46 -7.02
N ALA A 201 -14.87 9.24 -7.07
CA ALA A 201 -13.98 8.80 -8.13
C ALA A 201 -14.75 8.47 -9.42
N ASP A 202 -15.88 7.78 -9.27
CA ASP A 202 -16.73 7.41 -10.40
C ASP A 202 -18.20 7.33 -10.01
N ILE A 203 -19.07 7.51 -11.00
CA ILE A 203 -20.54 7.39 -10.90
C ILE A 203 -20.97 6.54 -12.08
N SER A 204 -21.65 5.42 -11.82
CA SER A 204 -22.07 4.44 -12.83
C SER A 204 -23.57 4.47 -13.08
N GLY A 205 -24.24 5.57 -12.84
CA GLY A 205 -25.68 5.71 -13.11
C GLY A 205 -26.03 7.13 -13.51
N GLU A 206 -27.02 7.27 -14.35
CA GLU A 206 -27.54 8.57 -14.78
C GLU A 206 -28.95 8.81 -14.23
N LEU A 207 -29.36 10.07 -14.29
CA LEU A 207 -30.72 10.47 -13.89
C LEU A 207 -31.76 9.69 -14.71
N GLY A 208 -32.71 9.06 -14.03
CA GLY A 208 -33.74 8.25 -14.65
C GLY A 208 -33.36 6.78 -14.88
N GLU A 209 -32.12 6.40 -14.74
CA GLU A 209 -31.69 5.00 -14.79
C GLU A 209 -32.10 4.21 -13.55
N TYR A 210 -32.16 2.89 -13.70
CA TYR A 210 -32.51 1.98 -12.61
C TYR A 210 -31.24 1.52 -11.90
N ALA A 211 -31.05 1.96 -10.66
CA ALA A 211 -29.98 1.47 -9.80
C ALA A 211 -30.34 0.10 -9.24
N THR A 212 -29.42 -0.87 -9.39
CA THR A 212 -29.58 -2.22 -8.86
C THR A 212 -28.76 -2.41 -7.57
N PRO A 213 -29.32 -3.08 -6.56
CA PRO A 213 -28.53 -3.48 -5.39
C PRO A 213 -27.49 -4.53 -5.79
N SER A 214 -26.40 -4.65 -5.02
CA SER A 214 -25.41 -5.72 -5.19
C SER A 214 -25.84 -6.94 -4.39
N PRO A 215 -26.49 -7.95 -5.00
CA PRO A 215 -26.82 -9.17 -4.30
C PRO A 215 -25.54 -9.99 -4.00
N PRO A 216 -25.53 -10.78 -2.91
CA PRO A 216 -24.39 -11.61 -2.57
C PRO A 216 -24.00 -12.54 -3.73
N GLY A 217 -22.69 -12.52 -4.11
CA GLY A 217 -22.14 -13.40 -5.16
C GLY A 217 -22.30 -12.92 -6.61
N ILE A 218 -22.99 -11.81 -6.85
CA ILE A 218 -23.11 -11.23 -8.20
C ILE A 218 -22.40 -9.88 -8.21
N PRO A 219 -21.28 -9.73 -8.94
CA PRO A 219 -20.61 -8.44 -9.06
C PRO A 219 -21.49 -7.50 -9.91
N THR A 220 -22.06 -6.49 -9.29
CA THR A 220 -22.78 -5.40 -9.97
C THR A 220 -21.89 -4.16 -9.99
N LEU A 221 -22.10 -3.30 -11.00
CA LEU A 221 -21.41 -2.01 -11.04
C LEU A 221 -21.88 -1.18 -9.83
N PRO A 222 -20.93 -0.62 -9.04
CA PRO A 222 -21.29 0.26 -7.94
C PRO A 222 -21.94 1.53 -8.48
N ALA A 223 -22.97 2.04 -7.82
CA ALA A 223 -23.58 3.30 -8.21
C ALA A 223 -22.58 4.47 -8.07
N ILE A 224 -21.80 4.48 -7.00
CA ILE A 224 -20.79 5.51 -6.72
C ILE A 224 -19.53 4.84 -6.13
N ASP A 225 -18.36 5.22 -6.66
CA ASP A 225 -17.06 4.86 -6.12
C ASP A 225 -16.49 6.05 -5.34
N LEU A 226 -16.31 5.90 -4.04
CA LEU A 226 -15.83 6.93 -3.13
C LEU A 226 -14.44 6.57 -2.60
N ILE A 227 -13.50 7.52 -2.69
CA ILE A 227 -12.10 7.35 -2.26
C ILE A 227 -11.78 8.38 -1.18
N ASP A 228 -11.16 7.93 -0.10
CA ASP A 228 -10.55 8.79 0.91
C ASP A 228 -9.13 9.17 0.48
N ASP A 229 -8.97 10.41 0.05
CA ASP A 229 -7.69 10.97 -0.41
C ASP A 229 -6.81 11.55 0.70
N SER A 230 -7.28 11.53 1.94
CA SER A 230 -6.52 12.03 3.09
C SER A 230 -5.43 11.07 3.56
N CYS A 231 -5.52 9.81 3.17
CA CYS A 231 -4.60 8.75 3.56
C CYS A 231 -4.34 7.82 2.37
N MET A 232 -3.06 7.67 2.04
CA MET A 232 -2.61 6.77 0.98
C MET A 232 -1.47 5.89 1.46
N PHE A 233 -1.34 4.73 0.85
CA PHE A 233 -0.23 3.79 1.06
C PHE A 233 0.10 3.08 -0.25
N VAL A 234 1.29 2.50 -0.32
CA VAL A 234 1.69 1.66 -1.46
C VAL A 234 1.49 0.19 -1.10
N SER A 235 0.78 -0.53 -1.95
CA SER A 235 0.67 -1.97 -1.91
C SER A 235 1.69 -2.55 -2.88
N ALA A 236 2.74 -3.17 -2.35
CA ALA A 236 3.87 -3.70 -3.11
C ALA A 236 3.92 -5.23 -3.03
N PRO A 237 3.93 -5.95 -4.16
CA PRO A 237 4.13 -7.39 -4.19
C PRO A 237 5.62 -7.72 -4.02
N ILE A 238 5.99 -8.35 -2.92
CA ILE A 238 7.34 -8.81 -2.60
C ILE A 238 7.41 -10.32 -2.85
N ASP A 239 8.52 -10.81 -3.42
CA ASP A 239 8.74 -12.25 -3.62
C ASP A 239 8.68 -13.02 -2.29
N GLU A 240 8.14 -14.23 -2.31
CA GLU A 240 7.99 -15.08 -1.11
C GLU A 240 9.33 -15.31 -0.39
N VAL A 241 10.42 -15.45 -1.15
CA VAL A 241 11.76 -15.70 -0.58
C VAL A 241 12.27 -14.47 0.18
N ASP A 242 12.02 -13.29 -0.36
CA ASP A 242 12.48 -12.02 0.22
C ASP A 242 11.56 -11.54 1.35
N ALA A 243 10.26 -11.84 1.25
CA ALA A 243 9.25 -11.46 2.23
C ALA A 243 9.53 -11.99 3.64
N ALA A 244 10.29 -13.09 3.76
CA ALA A 244 10.71 -13.65 5.05
C ALA A 244 11.60 -12.68 5.86
N ASN A 245 12.30 -11.76 5.19
CA ASN A 245 13.18 -10.76 5.80
C ASN A 245 12.46 -9.46 6.12
N VAL A 246 11.23 -9.27 5.62
CA VAL A 246 10.45 -8.05 5.82
C VAL A 246 9.72 -8.10 7.17
N LYS A 247 9.77 -6.99 7.92
CA LYS A 247 9.10 -6.83 9.22
C LYS A 247 8.33 -5.52 9.26
N VAL A 248 7.20 -5.53 9.94
CA VAL A 248 6.44 -4.30 10.21
C VAL A 248 7.31 -3.30 10.95
N GLY A 249 7.27 -2.06 10.51
CA GLY A 249 8.03 -0.96 11.08
C GLY A 249 9.39 -0.67 10.42
N GLN A 250 9.85 -1.50 9.48
CA GLN A 250 11.06 -1.22 8.70
C GLN A 250 10.90 0.01 7.83
N VAL A 251 12.01 0.73 7.66
CA VAL A 251 12.08 1.90 6.79
C VAL A 251 12.01 1.45 5.33
N ALA A 252 11.28 2.20 4.53
CA ALA A 252 11.17 1.96 3.11
C ALA A 252 11.38 3.26 2.33
N ARG A 253 11.86 3.14 1.11
CA ARG A 253 11.96 4.20 0.11
C ARG A 253 10.92 3.92 -0.97
N ILE A 254 10.11 4.91 -1.29
CA ILE A 254 9.06 4.82 -2.29
C ILE A 254 9.44 5.73 -3.45
N THR A 255 9.47 5.21 -4.66
CA THR A 255 9.60 5.98 -5.89
C THR A 255 8.36 5.80 -6.74
N LEU A 256 7.92 6.88 -7.37
CA LEU A 256 6.69 6.91 -8.16
C LEU A 256 7.03 7.19 -9.62
N ASP A 257 6.51 6.40 -10.53
CA ASP A 257 6.74 6.60 -11.98
C ASP A 257 6.23 7.96 -12.46
N ALA A 258 5.16 8.45 -11.85
CA ALA A 258 4.54 9.73 -12.17
C ALA A 258 5.35 10.94 -11.67
N VAL A 259 6.23 10.77 -10.66
CA VAL A 259 7.00 11.84 -10.02
C VAL A 259 8.48 11.51 -10.10
N LYS A 260 9.06 11.79 -11.27
CA LYS A 260 10.46 11.44 -11.55
C LYS A 260 11.45 12.19 -10.66
N GLY A 261 12.44 11.44 -10.14
CA GLY A 261 13.56 12.01 -9.40
C GLY A 261 13.27 12.36 -7.94
N LYS A 262 12.08 12.02 -7.43
CA LYS A 262 11.76 12.12 -6.00
C LYS A 262 11.65 10.75 -5.37
N THR A 263 12.23 10.60 -4.19
CA THR A 263 12.08 9.43 -3.32
C THR A 263 11.37 9.88 -2.06
N PHE A 264 10.29 9.19 -1.73
CA PHE A 264 9.50 9.44 -0.53
C PHE A 264 9.92 8.45 0.56
N ALA A 265 10.10 8.97 1.78
CA ALA A 265 10.30 8.11 2.93
C ALA A 265 8.99 7.38 3.28
N GLY A 266 9.12 6.10 3.55
CA GLY A 266 7.99 5.24 3.94
C GLY A 266 8.35 4.30 5.07
N LYS A 267 7.33 3.59 5.56
CA LYS A 267 7.46 2.59 6.60
C LYS A 267 6.54 1.41 6.33
N VAL A 268 7.04 0.20 6.53
CA VAL A 268 6.21 -1.01 6.40
C VAL A 268 5.12 -0.98 7.46
N LYS A 269 3.87 -0.91 7.01
CA LYS A 269 2.67 -0.86 7.84
C LYS A 269 2.08 -2.24 8.10
N ARG A 270 1.98 -3.06 7.05
CA ARG A 270 1.35 -4.37 7.12
C ARG A 270 1.99 -5.33 6.12
N ILE A 271 2.04 -6.59 6.48
CA ILE A 271 2.44 -7.70 5.63
C ILE A 271 1.25 -8.64 5.55
N ALA A 272 0.85 -9.06 4.35
CA ALA A 272 -0.24 -10.00 4.18
C ALA A 272 0.10 -11.34 4.85
N PRO A 273 -0.82 -11.98 5.57
CA PRO A 273 -0.56 -13.26 6.26
C PRO A 273 -0.66 -14.48 5.32
N TYR A 274 -0.69 -14.26 4.02
CA TYR A 274 -0.81 -15.31 3.00
C TYR A 274 -0.05 -14.92 1.72
N VAL A 275 0.34 -15.94 0.97
CA VAL A 275 1.01 -15.80 -0.33
C VAL A 275 -0.05 -15.78 -1.42
N LEU A 276 0.03 -14.80 -2.32
CA LEU A 276 -0.80 -14.74 -3.52
C LEU A 276 -0.12 -15.53 -4.63
N GLU A 277 -0.85 -16.46 -5.21
CA GLU A 277 -0.46 -17.21 -6.41
C GLU A 277 -1.34 -16.70 -7.58
N LEU A 278 -0.81 -15.82 -8.40
CA LEU A 278 -1.47 -15.35 -9.60
C LEU A 278 -1.01 -16.19 -10.79
N GLU A 279 -1.89 -17.10 -11.27
CA GLU A 279 -1.81 -17.83 -12.53
C GLU A 279 -0.38 -18.23 -12.98
N LYS A 280 0.26 -19.20 -12.31
CA LYS A 280 1.59 -19.75 -12.63
C LYS A 280 2.75 -18.75 -12.68
N GLN A 281 2.56 -17.57 -12.16
CA GLN A 281 3.59 -16.53 -12.04
C GLN A 281 4.15 -16.49 -10.61
N ALA A 282 5.16 -15.63 -10.39
CA ALA A 282 5.85 -15.53 -9.11
C ALA A 282 4.90 -15.46 -7.90
N ARG A 283 5.21 -16.25 -6.89
CA ARG A 283 4.51 -16.26 -5.60
C ARG A 283 4.94 -15.02 -4.83
N THR A 284 3.98 -14.19 -4.48
CA THR A 284 4.26 -12.92 -3.82
C THR A 284 3.45 -12.74 -2.54
N VAL A 285 4.03 -11.98 -1.61
CA VAL A 285 3.37 -11.49 -0.40
C VAL A 285 3.10 -10.01 -0.58
N GLU A 286 1.87 -9.59 -0.35
CA GLU A 286 1.51 -8.17 -0.42
C GLU A 286 2.00 -7.45 0.85
N VAL A 287 2.84 -6.43 0.65
CA VAL A 287 3.36 -5.57 1.70
C VAL A 287 2.80 -4.17 1.52
N GLU A 288 2.19 -3.64 2.57
CA GLU A 288 1.69 -2.26 2.59
C GLU A 288 2.72 -1.34 3.24
N VAL A 289 3.07 -0.29 2.52
CA VAL A 289 4.02 0.72 2.96
C VAL A 289 3.32 2.07 3.02
N GLU A 290 3.27 2.67 4.19
CA GLU A 290 2.72 4.01 4.38
C GLU A 290 3.80 5.07 4.12
N PHE A 291 3.39 6.23 3.61
CA PHE A 291 4.26 7.39 3.49
C PHE A 291 4.54 7.95 4.88
N ALA A 292 5.81 8.28 5.18
CA ALA A 292 6.20 8.86 6.46
C ALA A 292 5.63 10.28 6.63
N GLU A 293 5.57 11.02 5.52
CA GLU A 293 4.93 12.33 5.43
C GLU A 293 3.96 12.28 4.25
N ALA A 294 2.74 12.80 4.46
CA ALA A 294 1.78 12.89 3.38
C ALA A 294 2.37 13.76 2.25
N PRO A 295 2.41 13.29 1.00
CA PRO A 295 2.96 14.05 -0.12
C PRO A 295 1.98 15.17 -0.51
N ASN A 296 1.84 16.19 0.36
CA ASN A 296 0.84 17.25 0.27
C ASN A 296 1.02 18.18 -0.94
N ASP A 297 2.23 18.24 -1.50
CA ASP A 297 2.57 19.15 -2.61
C ASP A 297 2.47 18.49 -4.00
N GLU A 298 2.17 17.21 -4.05
CA GLU A 298 2.10 16.45 -5.30
C GLU A 298 0.65 16.01 -5.54
N ASN A 299 0.16 16.13 -6.77
CA ASN A 299 -1.12 15.55 -7.19
C ASN A 299 -1.01 14.01 -7.23
N LEU A 300 -0.83 13.39 -6.08
CA LEU A 300 -0.73 11.95 -5.95
C LEU A 300 -2.11 11.32 -6.15
N LEU A 301 -2.24 10.49 -7.16
CA LEU A 301 -3.49 9.81 -7.47
C LEU A 301 -3.45 8.34 -7.05
N VAL A 302 -4.55 7.88 -6.51
CA VAL A 302 -4.78 6.45 -6.29
C VAL A 302 -4.72 5.72 -7.62
N GLY A 303 -3.93 4.64 -7.68
CA GLY A 303 -3.68 3.89 -8.89
C GLY A 303 -2.32 4.14 -9.55
N TYR A 304 -1.54 5.12 -9.08
CA TYR A 304 -0.18 5.32 -9.58
C TYR A 304 0.70 4.11 -9.28
N SER A 305 1.61 3.81 -10.24
CA SER A 305 2.64 2.80 -10.05
C SER A 305 3.73 3.32 -9.13
N ALA A 306 4.22 2.46 -8.27
CA ALA A 306 5.24 2.76 -7.28
C ALA A 306 6.24 1.61 -7.13
N ASP A 307 7.51 1.94 -7.01
CA ASP A 307 8.53 1.01 -6.58
C ASP A 307 8.86 1.25 -5.11
N VAL A 308 9.04 0.16 -4.39
CA VAL A 308 9.30 0.16 -2.95
C VAL A 308 10.59 -0.59 -2.67
N GLU A 309 11.51 0.07 -2.02
CA GLU A 309 12.75 -0.51 -1.52
C GLU A 309 12.69 -0.53 0.01
N ILE A 310 12.64 -1.72 0.61
CA ILE A 310 12.54 -1.93 2.05
C ILE A 310 13.92 -2.24 2.60
N VAL A 311 14.40 -1.45 3.56
CA VAL A 311 15.67 -1.68 4.24
C VAL A 311 15.44 -2.69 5.36
N HIS A 312 15.97 -3.91 5.18
CA HIS A 312 15.79 -4.95 6.19
C HIS A 312 16.98 -5.06 7.15
N ASP A 313 18.18 -4.61 6.72
CA ASP A 313 19.35 -4.53 7.56
C ASP A 313 20.24 -3.35 7.12
N SER A 314 20.97 -2.72 8.07
CA SER A 314 21.80 -1.55 7.78
C SER A 314 22.98 -1.48 8.72
N HIS A 315 24.20 -1.52 8.18
CA HIS A 315 25.43 -1.35 8.91
C HIS A 315 26.04 0.01 8.59
N ALA A 316 26.15 0.86 9.60
CA ALA A 316 26.76 2.19 9.46
C ALA A 316 28.25 2.14 9.78
N ASN A 317 29.02 3.00 9.07
CA ASN A 317 30.46 3.18 9.30
C ASN A 317 31.31 1.90 9.13
N VAL A 318 30.90 1.00 8.22
CA VAL A 318 31.63 -0.22 7.87
C VAL A 318 32.55 0.03 6.66
N LEU A 319 33.63 -0.74 6.56
CA LEU A 319 34.48 -0.71 5.38
C LEU A 319 33.72 -1.33 4.21
N ARG A 320 33.55 -0.59 3.13
CA ARG A 320 32.78 -1.01 1.97
C ARG A 320 33.56 -0.82 0.66
N ILE A 321 33.20 -1.64 -0.29
CA ILE A 321 33.71 -1.57 -1.66
C ILE A 321 32.54 -1.72 -2.64
N PRO A 322 32.62 -1.22 -3.88
CA PRO A 322 31.64 -1.50 -4.91
C PRO A 322 31.55 -3.01 -5.18
N THR A 323 30.35 -3.57 -5.14
CA THR A 323 30.13 -5.03 -5.29
C THR A 323 30.73 -5.60 -6.57
N GLN A 324 30.74 -4.82 -7.64
CA GLN A 324 31.35 -5.22 -8.93
C GLN A 324 32.87 -5.40 -8.90
N THR A 325 33.57 -5.01 -7.80
CA THR A 325 35.02 -5.23 -7.64
C THR A 325 35.35 -6.61 -7.07
N LEU A 326 34.35 -7.39 -6.69
CA LEU A 326 34.50 -8.74 -6.13
C LEU A 326 34.62 -9.79 -7.24
N LEU A 327 35.68 -10.57 -7.18
CA LEU A 327 35.86 -11.79 -7.96
C LEU A 327 35.31 -13.00 -7.18
N GLU A 328 34.43 -13.78 -7.81
CA GLU A 328 33.80 -14.96 -7.19
C GLU A 328 33.19 -14.70 -5.80
N GLY A 329 32.84 -13.43 -5.51
CA GLY A 329 32.26 -13.03 -4.23
C GLY A 329 33.20 -13.04 -3.01
N LYS A 330 34.48 -13.38 -3.18
CA LYS A 330 35.43 -13.60 -2.04
C LYS A 330 36.83 -13.05 -2.24
N LYS A 331 37.15 -12.45 -3.39
CA LYS A 331 38.49 -11.98 -3.72
C LYS A 331 38.41 -10.61 -4.39
N VAL A 332 39.45 -9.84 -4.26
CA VAL A 332 39.64 -8.55 -4.94
C VAL A 332 40.99 -8.46 -5.58
N LEU A 333 41.14 -7.63 -6.60
CA LEU A 333 42.46 -7.26 -7.16
C LEU A 333 42.91 -5.94 -6.52
N LEU A 334 43.89 -6.03 -5.63
CA LEU A 334 44.49 -4.88 -4.96
C LEU A 334 45.59 -4.30 -5.86
N TYR A 335 45.62 -2.98 -6.03
CA TYR A 335 46.66 -2.25 -6.69
C TYR A 335 47.79 -1.94 -5.70
N ARG A 336 48.99 -2.46 -5.99
CA ARG A 336 50.20 -2.22 -5.17
C ARG A 336 50.98 -1.00 -5.68
N ALA A 337 51.78 -0.43 -4.79
CA ALA A 337 52.63 0.73 -5.10
C ALA A 337 53.66 0.48 -6.22
N ASP A 338 54.01 -0.80 -6.48
CA ASP A 338 54.89 -1.24 -7.56
C ASP A 338 54.18 -1.38 -8.95
N GLY A 339 52.90 -1.08 -8.99
CA GLY A 339 52.08 -1.18 -10.20
C GLY A 339 51.58 -2.60 -10.53
N LEU A 340 51.74 -3.56 -9.62
CA LEU A 340 51.29 -4.93 -9.79
C LEU A 340 49.93 -5.14 -9.10
N LEU A 341 49.09 -6.02 -9.70
CA LEU A 341 47.85 -6.46 -9.10
C LEU A 341 48.09 -7.67 -8.22
N GLU A 342 47.62 -7.60 -6.98
CA GLU A 342 47.62 -8.68 -6.00
C GLU A 342 46.21 -9.18 -5.81
N GLU A 343 45.99 -10.49 -6.02
CA GLU A 343 44.73 -11.13 -5.62
C GLU A 343 44.72 -11.31 -4.11
N ARG A 344 43.73 -10.72 -3.47
CA ARG A 344 43.56 -10.79 -2.03
C ARG A 344 42.23 -11.37 -1.67
N ALA A 345 42.23 -12.40 -0.82
CA ALA A 345 41.02 -12.94 -0.26
C ALA A 345 40.44 -11.97 0.78
N VAL A 346 39.13 -11.79 0.74
CA VAL A 346 38.38 -10.94 1.66
C VAL A 346 37.22 -11.70 2.28
N THR A 347 36.85 -11.30 3.48
CA THR A 347 35.60 -11.78 4.11
C THR A 347 34.57 -10.69 3.96
N THR A 348 33.44 -11.03 3.36
CA THR A 348 32.34 -10.11 3.12
C THR A 348 31.30 -10.21 4.25
N GLY A 349 30.67 -9.10 4.57
CA GLY A 349 29.52 -8.99 5.46
C GLY A 349 28.25 -8.72 4.65
N LEU A 350 27.51 -7.67 5.07
CA LEU A 350 26.31 -7.21 4.38
C LEU A 350 26.62 -6.73 2.96
N ALA A 351 25.78 -7.08 2.01
CA ALA A 351 25.99 -6.73 0.61
C ALA A 351 24.68 -6.33 -0.08
N ASN A 352 24.79 -5.36 -0.98
CA ASN A 352 23.75 -5.04 -1.94
C ASN A 352 24.35 -4.95 -3.37
N TRP A 353 23.57 -4.51 -4.33
CA TRP A 353 24.03 -4.42 -5.73
C TRP A 353 25.08 -3.32 -5.95
N GLU A 354 25.13 -2.28 -5.11
CA GLU A 354 26.11 -1.19 -5.20
C GLU A 354 27.37 -1.46 -4.39
N HIS A 355 27.21 -1.85 -3.12
CA HIS A 355 28.29 -1.97 -2.17
C HIS A 355 28.25 -3.28 -1.39
N THR A 356 29.44 -3.78 -1.05
CA THR A 356 29.64 -4.93 -0.17
C THR A 356 30.50 -4.51 1.03
N GLU A 357 30.06 -4.85 2.23
CA GLU A 357 30.83 -4.71 3.44
C GLU A 357 31.99 -5.69 3.47
N ILE A 358 33.15 -5.21 3.88
CA ILE A 358 34.35 -6.02 4.07
C ILE A 358 34.67 -6.10 5.57
N THR A 359 34.56 -7.30 6.13
CA THR A 359 34.82 -7.54 7.54
C THR A 359 36.31 -7.84 7.82
N SER A 360 37.03 -8.37 6.82
CA SER A 360 38.46 -8.59 6.91
C SER A 360 39.13 -8.68 5.52
N GLY A 361 40.45 -8.45 5.45
CA GLY A 361 41.23 -8.60 4.24
C GLY A 361 41.62 -7.29 3.55
N LEU A 362 40.95 -6.17 3.85
CA LEU A 362 41.30 -4.84 3.34
C LEU A 362 41.38 -3.82 4.47
N ASN A 363 42.14 -2.76 4.20
CA ASN A 363 42.21 -1.57 5.04
C ASN A 363 41.55 -0.37 4.35
N GLU A 364 41.14 0.60 5.13
CA GLU A 364 40.64 1.88 4.59
C GLU A 364 41.71 2.56 3.75
N GLY A 365 41.32 2.98 2.56
CA GLY A 365 42.23 3.61 1.57
C GLY A 365 42.91 2.64 0.60
N ASP A 366 42.77 1.32 0.79
CA ASP A 366 43.30 0.33 -0.19
C ASP A 366 42.65 0.59 -1.56
N GLN A 367 43.48 0.56 -2.61
CA GLN A 367 43.05 0.78 -3.99
C GLN A 367 42.74 -0.56 -4.64
N ILE A 368 41.53 -0.75 -5.13
CA ILE A 368 41.06 -1.98 -5.77
C ILE A 368 40.65 -1.69 -7.21
N VAL A 369 40.79 -2.70 -8.07
CA VAL A 369 40.42 -2.59 -9.48
C VAL A 369 38.89 -2.68 -9.65
N LEU A 370 38.35 -1.69 -10.34
CA LEU A 370 36.95 -1.62 -10.72
C LEU A 370 36.67 -2.33 -12.05
N SER A 371 37.57 -2.16 -13.04
CA SER A 371 37.41 -2.67 -14.41
C SER A 371 37.93 -4.11 -14.55
N LEU A 372 37.26 -5.06 -13.93
CA LEU A 372 37.66 -6.49 -13.94
C LEU A 372 37.42 -7.19 -15.28
N ASP A 373 36.57 -6.65 -16.12
CA ASP A 373 36.14 -7.16 -17.44
C ASP A 373 37.19 -6.95 -18.55
N ARG A 374 38.20 -6.12 -18.29
CA ARG A 374 39.23 -5.84 -19.31
C ARG A 374 40.17 -7.03 -19.52
N ALA A 375 40.38 -7.38 -20.79
CA ALA A 375 41.28 -8.47 -21.16
C ALA A 375 42.73 -8.25 -20.62
N GLY A 376 43.24 -9.22 -19.88
CA GLY A 376 44.56 -9.19 -19.27
C GLY A 376 44.60 -8.67 -17.83
N VAL A 377 43.52 -8.23 -17.24
CA VAL A 377 43.41 -7.87 -15.81
C VAL A 377 43.33 -9.17 -14.99
N LYS A 378 44.45 -9.51 -14.34
CA LYS A 378 44.58 -10.70 -13.49
C LYS A 378 45.68 -10.50 -12.46
N ALA A 379 45.72 -11.36 -11.45
CA ALA A 379 46.79 -11.34 -10.46
C ALA A 379 48.18 -11.37 -11.14
N GLY A 380 49.11 -10.55 -10.68
CA GLY A 380 50.47 -10.39 -11.24
C GLY A 380 50.56 -9.51 -12.49
N ALA A 381 49.46 -9.01 -13.01
CA ALA A 381 49.50 -8.08 -14.14
C ALA A 381 50.02 -6.70 -13.69
N ARG A 382 50.87 -6.06 -14.55
CA ARG A 382 51.31 -4.69 -14.34
C ARG A 382 50.32 -3.73 -15.00
N VAL A 383 49.78 -2.81 -14.19
CA VAL A 383 48.74 -1.88 -14.61
C VAL A 383 49.11 -0.43 -14.28
N VAL A 384 48.45 0.49 -14.94
CA VAL A 384 48.56 1.94 -14.68
C VAL A 384 47.17 2.47 -14.39
N PRO A 385 47.02 3.30 -13.36
CA PRO A 385 45.71 3.92 -13.06
C PRO A 385 45.21 4.76 -14.25
N GLU A 386 43.96 4.60 -14.61
CA GLU A 386 43.29 5.50 -15.55
C GLU A 386 42.81 6.70 -14.74
N GLU A 387 43.20 7.94 -15.13
CA GLU A 387 42.65 9.12 -14.48
C GLU A 387 41.12 9.14 -14.65
N SER A 388 40.44 9.04 -13.54
CA SER A 388 38.96 9.12 -13.53
C SER A 388 38.56 10.53 -13.99
N LYS A 389 37.97 10.66 -15.19
CA LYS A 389 37.20 11.86 -15.51
C LYS A 389 36.05 11.92 -14.50
N PRO A 390 35.86 13.06 -13.81
CA PRO A 390 34.70 13.20 -12.95
C PRO A 390 33.41 12.96 -13.76
N ALA A 391 32.56 12.08 -13.26
CA ALA A 391 31.23 11.86 -13.83
C ALA A 391 30.49 13.21 -13.82
N LYS A 392 29.96 13.57 -15.01
CA LYS A 392 29.12 14.76 -15.21
C LYS A 392 27.70 14.47 -14.70
#